data_79d2c4b54e6aca861a86d9a49825130b
#
_entry.id   79d2c4b54e6aca861a86d9a49825130b
#
_cell.length_a   1.000
_cell.length_b   1.000
_cell.length_c   1.000
_cell.angle_alpha   90.00
_cell.angle_beta   90.00
_cell.angle_gamma   90.00
#
_symmetry.space_group_name_H-M   'P 1'
#
loop_
_entity.id
_entity.type
_entity.pdbx_description
1 polymer ?
#
loop_
_entity_poly.entity_id
_entity_poly.type
_entity_poly.pdbx_seq_one_letter_code
_entity_poly.pdbx_strand_id
1 'polypeptide(L)'
;MKVKFLSLFLFLISLTACSPNNQNDKAVHFGIAQKPQNLDPRFASDAASEKMNNLIYSSLFYFDNNFKMQSDIVSYQIISSTEYVFELKEDLPYFHNGSRLNIKDIIATLENVISDPMSPLAVEFKNIDKLVKISHERFSIFLKEADINFIQKLNIAILPSALINNNHNFSMNPVGSGMFRYIPTSNKIRLERIKDGQVIEFIEIKDPTVRALKLLKREIDIVQNDLPIEVVNFLENQSSISISSTIGSNISYIGFNFNDSLLKDVRLRQAIAMAINREELVQYFLDENTRLAEQLFAPEHWVSANLVHTSFNPEQSRNLIKSISPLSPISLTYKTSTDPFRLKIATIIQNQLAQVGIDLTIKTLDWGTYFQDIQNGNFQMYGLTWVGIKNPDIYYKIFHSKSIPPKGLNRGYFKSLKIDNLLKSSLTSNDWSAVILEIQNQVGFLPLWYEGNIAAHTKQISNYKVHNDGNWDGLKNIRKHNDY
;
A
#
# COMPACT_ATOMS: atom_id res chain seq x y z
N MET A 1 -36.86 -20.76 -63.36
CA MET A 1 -36.85 -19.48 -62.65
C MET A 1 -37.38 -19.66 -61.22
N LYS A 2 -36.92 -20.70 -60.45
CA LYS A 2 -37.37 -21.03 -59.05
C LYS A 2 -36.27 -21.38 -58.04
N VAL A 3 -35.02 -21.15 -58.37
CA VAL A 3 -33.86 -21.57 -57.50
C VAL A 3 -33.13 -20.36 -56.88
N LYS A 4 -33.42 -19.09 -57.24
CA LYS A 4 -32.72 -17.90 -56.73
C LYS A 4 -33.34 -17.24 -55.49
N PHE A 5 -34.49 -17.70 -55.00
CA PHE A 5 -35.15 -17.08 -53.81
C PHE A 5 -34.86 -17.80 -52.49
N LEU A 6 -34.30 -19.00 -52.53
CA LEU A 6 -34.01 -19.77 -51.31
C LEU A 6 -32.67 -19.40 -50.67
N SER A 7 -31.76 -18.80 -51.46
CA SER A 7 -30.40 -18.43 -51.00
C SER A 7 -30.36 -17.10 -50.22
N LEU A 8 -31.37 -16.25 -50.37
CA LEU A 8 -31.45 -14.93 -49.70
C LEU A 8 -32.07 -15.02 -48.30
N PHE A 9 -32.80 -16.08 -47.97
CA PHE A 9 -33.45 -16.27 -46.66
C PHE A 9 -32.55 -16.96 -45.64
N LEU A 10 -31.50 -17.65 -46.09
CA LEU A 10 -30.48 -18.27 -45.16
C LEU A 10 -29.43 -17.27 -44.68
N PHE A 11 -29.27 -16.10 -45.32
CA PHE A 11 -28.26 -15.10 -44.94
C PHE A 11 -28.77 -14.10 -43.89
N LEU A 12 -30.08 -14.07 -43.58
CA LEU A 12 -30.66 -13.18 -42.56
C LEU A 12 -30.76 -13.80 -41.16
N ILE A 13 -30.44 -15.10 -40.98
CA ILE A 13 -30.54 -15.79 -39.70
C ILE A 13 -29.18 -15.77 -38.92
N SER A 14 -28.08 -15.33 -39.54
CA SER A 14 -26.77 -15.31 -38.95
C SER A 14 -26.37 -14.01 -38.22
N LEU A 15 -27.28 -13.05 -38.06
CA LEU A 15 -27.01 -11.76 -37.40
C LEU A 15 -27.59 -11.61 -35.97
N THR A 16 -28.17 -12.67 -35.40
CA THR A 16 -28.66 -12.64 -34.00
C THR A 16 -27.79 -13.40 -33.03
N ALA A 17 -26.49 -13.56 -33.32
CA ALA A 17 -25.51 -14.00 -32.34
C ALA A 17 -24.95 -12.77 -31.59
N CYS A 18 -25.82 -11.95 -30.99
CA CYS A 18 -25.43 -10.96 -30.01
C CYS A 18 -25.46 -11.59 -28.62
N SER A 19 -24.31 -11.59 -27.99
CA SER A 19 -24.00 -11.61 -26.57
C SER A 19 -25.09 -12.19 -25.66
N PRO A 20 -24.82 -13.19 -24.87
CA PRO A 20 -25.59 -13.41 -23.66
C PRO A 20 -25.30 -12.23 -22.72
N ASN A 21 -26.23 -11.27 -22.73
CA ASN A 21 -26.34 -10.31 -21.65
C ASN A 21 -26.69 -11.14 -20.40
N ASN A 22 -25.70 -11.49 -19.60
CA ASN A 22 -25.86 -12.28 -18.38
C ASN A 22 -26.51 -11.38 -17.30
N GLN A 23 -27.76 -10.95 -17.54
CA GLN A 23 -28.55 -10.14 -16.61
C GLN A 23 -28.81 -10.79 -15.26
N ASN A 24 -28.35 -12.04 -15.04
CA ASN A 24 -28.47 -12.79 -13.80
C ASN A 24 -27.13 -13.08 -13.09
N ASP A 25 -26.02 -12.46 -13.50
CA ASP A 25 -24.76 -12.66 -12.80
C ASP A 25 -24.77 -11.87 -11.49
N LYS A 26 -25.00 -12.56 -10.38
CA LYS A 26 -25.01 -11.98 -9.01
C LYS A 26 -23.60 -11.66 -8.50
N ALA A 27 -22.56 -12.03 -9.23
CA ALA A 27 -21.19 -11.70 -8.84
C ALA A 27 -20.95 -10.18 -8.96
N VAL A 28 -20.19 -9.64 -8.01
CA VAL A 28 -19.63 -8.29 -8.12
C VAL A 28 -18.35 -8.37 -8.92
N HIS A 29 -18.28 -7.68 -10.05
CA HIS A 29 -17.10 -7.58 -10.89
C HIS A 29 -16.23 -6.40 -10.46
N PHE A 30 -15.09 -6.68 -9.84
CA PHE A 30 -14.16 -5.69 -9.33
C PHE A 30 -12.98 -5.52 -10.31
N GLY A 31 -12.90 -4.35 -10.95
CA GLY A 31 -11.80 -4.01 -11.86
C GLY A 31 -10.54 -3.63 -11.09
N ILE A 32 -9.44 -4.34 -11.31
CA ILE A 32 -8.13 -4.09 -10.69
C ILE A 32 -7.07 -3.78 -11.75
N ALA A 33 -6.09 -2.93 -11.41
CA ALA A 33 -5.00 -2.58 -12.32
C ALA A 33 -4.02 -3.75 -12.52
N GLN A 34 -3.79 -4.54 -11.48
CA GLN A 34 -2.83 -5.64 -11.45
C GLN A 34 -3.35 -6.81 -10.62
N LYS A 35 -3.14 -8.03 -11.12
CA LYS A 35 -3.42 -9.26 -10.37
C LYS A 35 -2.44 -9.44 -9.21
N PRO A 36 -2.88 -10.05 -8.08
CA PRO A 36 -1.97 -10.50 -7.03
C PRO A 36 -0.94 -11.46 -7.60
N GLN A 37 0.32 -11.30 -7.17
CA GLN A 37 1.42 -12.15 -7.59
C GLN A 37 1.52 -13.42 -6.76
N ASN A 38 1.10 -13.37 -5.49
CA ASN A 38 1.20 -14.49 -4.57
C ASN A 38 0.08 -14.45 -3.51
N LEU A 39 -0.72 -15.51 -3.44
CA LEU A 39 -1.78 -15.66 -2.44
C LEU A 39 -1.32 -16.39 -1.17
N ASP A 40 -0.04 -16.76 -1.08
CA ASP A 40 0.57 -17.22 0.17
C ASP A 40 1.03 -16.00 0.99
N PRO A 41 0.41 -15.73 2.16
CA PRO A 41 0.70 -14.52 2.92
C PRO A 41 2.12 -14.48 3.51
N ARG A 42 2.82 -15.61 3.56
CA ARG A 42 4.22 -15.69 4.01
C ARG A 42 5.20 -15.07 3.01
N PHE A 43 4.81 -14.97 1.73
CA PHE A 43 5.66 -14.53 0.61
C PHE A 43 5.07 -13.38 -0.19
N ALA A 44 3.88 -12.89 0.15
CA ALA A 44 3.28 -11.73 -0.50
C ALA A 44 4.15 -10.48 -0.29
N SER A 45 4.42 -9.75 -1.38
CA SER A 45 5.28 -8.56 -1.38
C SER A 45 4.75 -7.41 -2.24
N ASP A 46 3.63 -7.63 -2.94
CA ASP A 46 2.94 -6.62 -3.72
C ASP A 46 1.58 -6.25 -3.10
N ALA A 47 1.14 -5.01 -3.34
CA ALA A 47 -0.06 -4.46 -2.73
C ALA A 47 -1.36 -5.23 -3.09
N ALA A 48 -1.46 -5.79 -4.30
CA ALA A 48 -2.64 -6.55 -4.70
C ALA A 48 -2.71 -7.88 -3.95
N SER A 49 -1.56 -8.56 -3.76
CA SER A 49 -1.44 -9.78 -2.95
C SER A 49 -1.80 -9.51 -1.49
N GLU A 50 -1.28 -8.44 -0.89
CA GLU A 50 -1.61 -8.07 0.50
C GLU A 50 -3.12 -7.79 0.68
N LYS A 51 -3.72 -6.97 -0.20
CA LYS A 51 -5.15 -6.66 -0.14
C LYS A 51 -6.01 -7.91 -0.29
N MET A 52 -5.64 -8.83 -1.18
CA MET A 52 -6.35 -10.10 -1.37
C MET A 52 -6.20 -11.02 -0.15
N ASN A 53 -4.99 -11.13 0.38
CA ASN A 53 -4.71 -11.96 1.56
C ASN A 53 -5.47 -11.46 2.80
N ASN A 54 -5.64 -10.15 2.98
CA ASN A 54 -6.46 -9.58 4.07
C ASN A 54 -7.95 -9.95 4.00
N LEU A 55 -8.46 -10.35 2.83
CA LEU A 55 -9.82 -10.87 2.67
C LEU A 55 -9.90 -12.37 2.98
N ILE A 56 -8.85 -13.13 2.63
CA ILE A 56 -8.82 -14.60 2.69
C ILE A 56 -8.41 -15.10 4.09
N TYR A 57 -7.48 -14.41 4.75
CA TYR A 57 -6.89 -14.87 6.00
C TYR A 57 -7.27 -13.96 7.18
N SER A 58 -7.37 -14.55 8.36
CA SER A 58 -7.38 -13.80 9.63
C SER A 58 -5.97 -13.63 10.13
N SER A 59 -5.60 -12.41 10.48
CA SER A 59 -4.29 -12.11 11.08
C SER A 59 -4.32 -12.31 12.59
N LEU A 60 -3.17 -12.67 13.19
CA LEU A 60 -3.06 -12.80 14.64
C LEU A 60 -3.38 -11.48 15.34
N PHE A 61 -2.87 -10.37 14.78
CA PHE A 61 -3.27 -9.00 15.11
C PHE A 61 -3.52 -8.21 13.83
N TYR A 62 -4.31 -7.16 13.92
CA TYR A 62 -4.56 -6.20 12.83
C TYR A 62 -4.68 -4.77 13.38
N PHE A 63 -4.48 -3.77 12.52
CA PHE A 63 -4.70 -2.38 12.87
C PHE A 63 -6.15 -2.00 12.59
N ASP A 64 -6.82 -1.40 13.59
CA ASP A 64 -8.12 -0.76 13.37
C ASP A 64 -7.99 0.58 12.61
N ASN A 65 -9.13 1.23 12.33
CA ASN A 65 -9.17 2.52 11.62
C ASN A 65 -8.46 3.68 12.36
N ASN A 66 -8.16 3.48 13.65
CA ASN A 66 -7.42 4.44 14.50
C ASN A 66 -5.94 4.02 14.65
N PHE A 67 -5.46 3.12 13.83
CA PHE A 67 -4.11 2.54 13.87
C PHE A 67 -3.75 1.87 15.21
N LYS A 68 -4.74 1.39 15.96
CA LYS A 68 -4.54 0.62 17.19
C LYS A 68 -4.57 -0.87 16.89
N MET A 69 -3.66 -1.60 17.55
CA MET A 69 -3.60 -3.06 17.43
C MET A 69 -4.80 -3.71 18.09
N GLN A 70 -5.47 -4.57 17.33
CA GLN A 70 -6.60 -5.40 17.74
C GLN A 70 -6.31 -6.86 17.39
N SER A 71 -6.97 -7.77 18.06
CA SER A 71 -6.98 -9.19 17.69
C SER A 71 -8.33 -9.80 17.99
N ASP A 72 -8.85 -10.60 17.05
CA ASP A 72 -10.04 -11.43 17.25
C ASP A 72 -9.65 -12.86 17.69
N ILE A 73 -8.35 -13.19 17.67
CA ILE A 73 -7.84 -14.55 17.92
C ILE A 73 -7.30 -14.67 19.36
N VAL A 74 -6.54 -13.69 19.84
CA VAL A 74 -5.86 -13.75 21.14
C VAL A 74 -6.06 -12.48 21.98
N SER A 75 -5.98 -12.65 23.32
CA SER A 75 -5.58 -11.62 24.26
C SER A 75 -4.10 -11.81 24.62
N TYR A 76 -3.44 -10.80 25.19
CA TYR A 76 -2.05 -10.93 25.60
C TYR A 76 -1.73 -10.19 26.89
N GLN A 77 -0.67 -10.63 27.58
CA GLN A 77 -0.08 -10.01 28.75
C GLN A 77 1.43 -9.87 28.53
N ILE A 78 2.00 -8.74 28.90
CA ILE A 78 3.43 -8.50 28.91
C ILE A 78 3.95 -8.90 30.30
N ILE A 79 4.70 -9.99 30.38
CA ILE A 79 5.25 -10.50 31.64
C ILE A 79 6.58 -9.80 31.94
N SER A 80 7.39 -9.58 30.91
CA SER A 80 8.63 -8.82 30.98
C SER A 80 8.91 -8.12 29.65
N SER A 81 9.97 -7.35 29.56
CA SER A 81 10.38 -6.72 28.28
C SER A 81 10.71 -7.72 27.17
N THR A 82 10.89 -9.00 27.51
CA THR A 82 11.23 -10.08 26.56
C THR A 82 10.28 -11.27 26.63
N GLU A 83 9.22 -11.23 27.43
CA GLU A 83 8.25 -12.33 27.54
C GLU A 83 6.82 -11.85 27.41
N TYR A 84 6.10 -12.43 26.45
CA TYR A 84 4.70 -12.16 26.14
C TYR A 84 3.91 -13.45 26.26
N VAL A 85 2.82 -13.44 27.04
CA VAL A 85 1.87 -14.56 27.16
C VAL A 85 0.63 -14.23 26.37
N PHE A 86 0.17 -15.17 25.56
CA PHE A 86 -1.02 -15.05 24.72
C PHE A 86 -2.05 -16.11 25.16
N GLU A 87 -3.30 -15.72 25.13
CA GLU A 87 -4.43 -16.59 25.45
C GLU A 87 -5.48 -16.52 24.33
N LEU A 88 -5.91 -17.70 23.84
CA LEU A 88 -6.93 -17.78 22.79
C LEU A 88 -8.27 -17.25 23.29
N LYS A 89 -8.98 -16.51 22.44
CA LYS A 89 -10.38 -16.13 22.70
C LYS A 89 -11.33 -17.30 22.48
N GLU A 90 -12.54 -17.20 23.00
CA GLU A 90 -13.55 -18.27 22.93
C GLU A 90 -14.07 -18.48 21.50
N ASP A 91 -14.35 -17.38 20.78
CA ASP A 91 -14.94 -17.40 19.44
C ASP A 91 -13.86 -17.40 18.35
N LEU A 92 -13.16 -18.52 18.21
CA LEU A 92 -12.14 -18.67 17.18
C LEU A 92 -12.73 -18.98 15.81
N PRO A 93 -12.19 -18.40 14.74
CA PRO A 93 -12.67 -18.65 13.39
C PRO A 93 -12.35 -20.10 12.94
N TYR A 94 -13.14 -20.56 11.96
CA TYR A 94 -12.86 -21.78 11.23
C TYR A 94 -12.08 -21.46 9.95
N PHE A 95 -11.10 -22.28 9.63
CA PHE A 95 -10.49 -22.27 8.32
C PHE A 95 -11.49 -22.70 7.23
N HIS A 96 -11.26 -22.29 6.01
CA HIS A 96 -12.13 -22.59 4.87
C HIS A 96 -12.23 -24.09 4.55
N ASN A 97 -11.32 -24.90 5.08
CA ASN A 97 -11.38 -26.37 5.03
C ASN A 97 -12.19 -27.00 6.15
N GLY A 98 -12.82 -26.21 7.03
CA GLY A 98 -13.67 -26.65 8.13
C GLY A 98 -12.95 -26.95 9.44
N SER A 99 -11.61 -26.89 9.52
CA SER A 99 -10.89 -27.03 10.79
C SER A 99 -10.96 -25.75 11.62
N ARG A 100 -11.07 -25.86 12.95
CA ARG A 100 -11.07 -24.71 13.86
C ARG A 100 -9.63 -24.26 14.13
N LEU A 101 -9.40 -22.94 14.09
CA LEU A 101 -8.11 -22.35 14.43
C LEU A 101 -7.73 -22.67 15.89
N ASN A 102 -6.47 -22.98 16.13
CA ASN A 102 -5.94 -23.32 17.45
C ASN A 102 -4.44 -22.91 17.57
N ILE A 103 -3.86 -23.07 18.76
CA ILE A 103 -2.47 -22.69 19.06
C ILE A 103 -1.44 -23.33 18.13
N LYS A 104 -1.66 -24.59 17.70
CA LYS A 104 -0.69 -25.24 16.80
C LYS A 104 -0.57 -24.50 15.47
N ASP A 105 -1.66 -23.89 15.00
CA ASP A 105 -1.68 -23.13 13.76
C ASP A 105 -0.87 -21.84 13.89
N ILE A 106 -1.00 -21.15 15.03
CA ILE A 106 -0.22 -19.93 15.34
C ILE A 106 1.27 -20.25 15.42
N ILE A 107 1.64 -21.26 16.22
CA ILE A 107 3.02 -21.65 16.42
C ILE A 107 3.65 -22.12 15.09
N ALA A 108 2.98 -23.02 14.36
CA ALA A 108 3.48 -23.53 13.08
C ALA A 108 3.65 -22.42 12.04
N THR A 109 2.75 -21.43 12.01
CA THR A 109 2.88 -20.29 11.10
C THR A 109 4.13 -19.46 11.42
N LEU A 110 4.32 -19.09 12.68
CA LEU A 110 5.47 -18.30 13.12
C LEU A 110 6.79 -19.06 12.92
N GLU A 111 6.87 -20.33 13.33
CA GLU A 111 8.05 -21.18 13.14
C GLU A 111 8.41 -21.32 11.66
N ASN A 112 7.42 -21.53 10.80
CA ASN A 112 7.65 -21.64 9.37
C ASN A 112 8.21 -20.34 8.77
N VAL A 113 7.64 -19.19 9.12
CA VAL A 113 8.13 -17.88 8.65
C VAL A 113 9.54 -17.60 9.17
N ILE A 114 9.83 -17.88 10.45
CA ILE A 114 11.16 -17.66 11.05
C ILE A 114 12.23 -18.53 10.39
N SER A 115 11.90 -19.78 10.07
CA SER A 115 12.84 -20.75 9.52
C SER A 115 13.06 -20.64 8.01
N ASP A 116 12.15 -19.96 7.28
CA ASP A 116 12.23 -19.84 5.83
C ASP A 116 12.97 -18.56 5.39
N PRO A 117 14.21 -18.67 4.88
CA PRO A 117 15.00 -17.51 4.46
C PRO A 117 14.40 -16.79 3.24
N MET A 118 13.48 -17.42 2.50
CA MET A 118 12.79 -16.82 1.36
C MET A 118 11.60 -15.96 1.79
N SER A 119 11.12 -16.08 3.03
CA SER A 119 10.04 -15.24 3.53
C SER A 119 10.53 -13.82 3.81
N PRO A 120 9.95 -12.79 3.18
CA PRO A 120 10.27 -11.40 3.48
C PRO A 120 9.97 -11.03 4.94
N LEU A 121 9.06 -11.76 5.60
CA LEU A 121 8.68 -11.56 7.00
C LEU A 121 9.71 -12.12 7.99
N ALA A 122 10.58 -13.06 7.58
CA ALA A 122 11.56 -13.70 8.47
C ALA A 122 12.43 -12.69 9.23
N VAL A 123 12.77 -11.56 8.60
CA VAL A 123 13.60 -10.51 9.22
C VAL A 123 12.90 -9.85 10.41
N GLU A 124 11.58 -9.70 10.36
CA GLU A 124 10.78 -9.05 11.42
C GLU A 124 10.71 -9.90 12.70
N PHE A 125 10.78 -11.23 12.53
CA PHE A 125 10.68 -12.19 13.62
C PHE A 125 12.02 -12.76 14.12
N LYS A 126 13.15 -12.26 13.61
CA LYS A 126 14.51 -12.69 14.06
C LYS A 126 14.75 -12.52 15.56
N ASN A 127 14.05 -11.57 16.19
CA ASN A 127 14.15 -11.31 17.61
C ASN A 127 13.41 -12.36 18.47
N ILE A 128 12.58 -13.20 17.88
CA ILE A 128 11.99 -14.33 18.62
C ILE A 128 13.09 -15.34 18.95
N ASP A 129 13.21 -15.66 20.24
CA ASP A 129 14.11 -16.70 20.75
C ASP A 129 13.43 -18.06 20.72
N LYS A 130 12.22 -18.14 21.30
CA LYS A 130 11.44 -19.37 21.36
C LYS A 130 9.94 -19.12 21.48
N LEU A 131 9.17 -20.09 21.02
CA LEU A 131 7.72 -20.21 21.14
C LEU A 131 7.43 -21.39 22.08
N VAL A 132 6.66 -21.16 23.14
CA VAL A 132 6.38 -22.18 24.16
C VAL A 132 4.87 -22.35 24.32
N LYS A 133 4.38 -23.54 23.98
CA LYS A 133 2.99 -23.89 24.29
C LYS A 133 2.86 -24.20 25.79
N ILE A 134 2.02 -23.43 26.51
CA ILE A 134 1.75 -23.60 27.95
C ILE A 134 0.58 -24.56 28.17
N SER A 135 -0.51 -24.36 27.41
CA SER A 135 -1.71 -25.19 27.50
C SER A 135 -2.38 -25.34 26.12
N HIS A 136 -3.63 -25.80 26.06
CA HIS A 136 -4.41 -25.82 24.83
C HIS A 136 -4.87 -24.42 24.38
N GLU A 137 -4.89 -23.43 25.28
CA GLU A 137 -5.39 -22.08 25.07
C GLU A 137 -4.32 -21.00 25.28
N ARG A 138 -3.15 -21.35 25.83
CA ARG A 138 -2.10 -20.38 26.19
C ARG A 138 -0.74 -20.76 25.61
N PHE A 139 -0.01 -19.75 25.13
CA PHE A 139 1.38 -19.88 24.69
C PHE A 139 2.18 -18.62 25.03
N SER A 140 3.50 -18.76 25.15
CA SER A 140 4.44 -17.64 25.33
C SER A 140 5.33 -17.46 24.11
N ILE A 141 5.65 -16.21 23.85
CA ILE A 141 6.74 -15.81 22.95
C ILE A 141 7.82 -15.16 23.78
N PHE A 142 9.05 -15.67 23.64
CA PHE A 142 10.24 -15.10 24.27
C PHE A 142 11.08 -14.40 23.20
N LEU A 143 11.57 -13.21 23.53
CA LEU A 143 12.44 -12.42 22.66
C LEU A 143 13.89 -12.49 23.16
N LYS A 144 14.84 -12.40 22.23
CA LYS A 144 16.28 -12.28 22.52
C LYS A 144 16.62 -10.95 23.18
N GLU A 145 15.97 -9.89 22.73
CA GLU A 145 16.15 -8.52 23.23
C GLU A 145 14.77 -7.85 23.36
N ALA A 146 14.67 -6.87 24.26
CA ALA A 146 13.44 -6.10 24.45
C ALA A 146 13.01 -5.39 23.15
N ASP A 147 11.73 -5.50 22.82
CA ASP A 147 11.13 -4.87 21.63
C ASP A 147 9.73 -4.35 21.98
N ILE A 148 9.63 -3.06 22.24
CA ILE A 148 8.36 -2.41 22.64
C ILE A 148 7.29 -2.47 21.53
N ASN A 149 7.72 -2.60 20.28
CA ASN A 149 6.83 -2.67 19.10
C ASN A 149 6.56 -4.11 18.65
N PHE A 150 6.96 -5.10 19.45
CA PHE A 150 6.82 -6.51 19.06
C PHE A 150 5.39 -6.91 18.71
N ILE A 151 4.41 -6.48 19.49
CA ILE A 151 2.98 -6.78 19.21
C ILE A 151 2.55 -6.26 17.84
N GLN A 152 3.06 -5.10 17.41
CA GLN A 152 2.73 -4.51 16.11
C GLN A 152 3.28 -5.32 14.93
N LYS A 153 4.35 -6.09 15.15
CA LYS A 153 4.93 -7.01 14.15
C LYS A 153 4.10 -8.29 13.98
N LEU A 154 3.25 -8.62 14.95
CA LEU A 154 2.38 -9.80 14.90
C LEU A 154 1.15 -9.61 14.00
N ASN A 155 1.11 -8.60 13.15
CA ASN A 155 0.15 -8.52 12.05
C ASN A 155 0.51 -9.54 10.95
N ILE A 156 0.32 -10.80 11.26
CA ILE A 156 0.63 -11.94 10.41
C ILE A 156 -0.60 -12.83 10.23
N ALA A 157 -0.88 -13.22 9.00
CA ALA A 157 -1.95 -14.14 8.66
C ALA A 157 -1.66 -15.55 9.21
N ILE A 158 -2.64 -16.17 9.85
CA ILE A 158 -2.51 -17.52 10.42
C ILE A 158 -2.95 -18.58 9.42
N LEU A 159 -2.13 -19.61 9.27
CA LEU A 159 -2.30 -20.72 8.36
C LEU A 159 -2.59 -22.02 9.11
N PRO A 160 -3.39 -22.95 8.54
CA PRO A 160 -3.63 -24.25 9.16
C PRO A 160 -2.36 -25.11 9.19
N SER A 161 -1.92 -25.48 10.39
CA SER A 161 -0.68 -26.24 10.66
C SER A 161 -0.62 -27.56 9.90
N ALA A 162 -1.74 -28.25 9.78
CA ALA A 162 -1.82 -29.51 9.02
C ALA A 162 -1.46 -29.31 7.54
N LEU A 163 -1.82 -28.18 6.94
CA LEU A 163 -1.49 -27.86 5.56
C LEU A 163 -0.04 -27.38 5.41
N ILE A 164 0.48 -26.61 6.38
CA ILE A 164 1.91 -26.25 6.42
C ILE A 164 2.77 -27.52 6.41
N ASN A 165 2.48 -28.46 7.32
CA ASN A 165 3.24 -29.69 7.49
C ASN A 165 3.18 -30.63 6.27
N ASN A 166 2.13 -30.51 5.46
CA ASN A 166 1.96 -31.26 4.22
C ASN A 166 2.44 -30.50 2.97
N ASN A 167 3.19 -29.42 3.11
CA ASN A 167 3.70 -28.58 2.02
C ASN A 167 2.62 -28.13 1.03
N HIS A 168 1.45 -27.75 1.55
CA HIS A 168 0.33 -27.27 0.75
C HIS A 168 0.71 -25.99 -0.01
N ASN A 169 0.32 -25.90 -1.27
CA ASN A 169 0.59 -24.74 -2.12
C ASN A 169 -0.48 -23.64 -1.90
N PHE A 170 -0.27 -22.78 -0.89
CA PHE A 170 -1.16 -21.67 -0.58
C PHE A 170 -1.18 -20.59 -1.67
N SER A 171 -0.14 -20.48 -2.50
CA SER A 171 -0.11 -19.51 -3.61
C SER A 171 -1.16 -19.80 -4.67
N MET A 172 -1.44 -21.08 -4.92
CA MET A 172 -2.42 -21.54 -5.93
C MET A 172 -3.78 -21.87 -5.32
N ASN A 173 -3.80 -22.40 -4.10
CA ASN A 173 -5.00 -22.83 -3.40
C ASN A 173 -5.01 -22.28 -1.97
N PRO A 174 -5.27 -20.98 -1.79
CA PRO A 174 -5.26 -20.37 -0.47
C PRO A 174 -6.36 -20.94 0.42
N VAL A 175 -6.01 -21.30 1.65
CA VAL A 175 -6.92 -21.78 2.69
C VAL A 175 -6.68 -20.91 3.92
N GLY A 176 -7.53 -19.93 4.12
CA GLY A 176 -7.50 -19.02 5.27
C GLY A 176 -8.67 -19.22 6.21
N SER A 177 -8.83 -18.27 7.13
CA SER A 177 -9.97 -18.18 8.06
C SER A 177 -10.64 -16.80 8.01
N GLY A 178 -10.36 -16.02 6.95
CA GLY A 178 -10.93 -14.70 6.73
C GLY A 178 -12.38 -14.76 6.24
N MET A 179 -12.97 -13.59 6.01
CA MET A 179 -14.37 -13.46 5.62
C MET A 179 -14.68 -13.96 4.20
N PHE A 180 -13.66 -14.17 3.39
CA PHE A 180 -13.81 -14.62 2.00
C PHE A 180 -13.03 -15.91 1.75
N ARG A 181 -13.70 -16.86 1.12
CA ARG A 181 -13.10 -18.10 0.64
C ARG A 181 -12.72 -17.98 -0.84
N TYR A 182 -11.54 -18.44 -1.19
CA TYR A 182 -11.12 -18.56 -2.59
C TYR A 182 -11.92 -19.66 -3.30
N ILE A 183 -12.42 -19.35 -4.52
CA ILE A 183 -13.06 -20.30 -5.40
C ILE A 183 -12.08 -20.66 -6.51
N PRO A 184 -11.55 -21.89 -6.58
CA PRO A 184 -10.67 -22.30 -7.65
C PRO A 184 -11.35 -22.21 -9.03
N THR A 185 -10.70 -21.53 -9.96
CA THR A 185 -11.15 -21.40 -11.35
C THR A 185 -9.95 -21.47 -12.29
N SER A 186 -10.17 -21.79 -13.55
CA SER A 186 -9.08 -21.93 -14.53
C SER A 186 -8.41 -20.58 -14.88
N ASN A 187 -9.16 -19.48 -14.97
CA ASN A 187 -8.65 -18.21 -15.51
C ASN A 187 -9.13 -16.96 -14.76
N LYS A 188 -9.88 -17.11 -13.68
CA LYS A 188 -10.50 -16.00 -12.94
C LYS A 188 -10.07 -16.04 -11.49
N ILE A 189 -9.99 -14.87 -10.85
CA ILE A 189 -9.82 -14.77 -9.42
C ILE A 189 -11.19 -14.50 -8.82
N ARG A 190 -11.71 -15.44 -8.05
CA ARG A 190 -13.01 -15.37 -7.40
C ARG A 190 -12.92 -15.62 -5.91
N LEU A 191 -13.58 -14.78 -5.16
CA LEU A 191 -13.77 -14.96 -3.72
C LEU A 191 -15.27 -15.05 -3.42
N GLU A 192 -15.63 -15.92 -2.49
CA GLU A 192 -16.98 -16.04 -1.96
C GLU A 192 -17.01 -15.56 -0.51
N ARG A 193 -17.86 -14.60 -0.21
CA ARG A 193 -18.07 -14.13 1.16
C ARG A 193 -18.84 -15.17 1.97
N ILE A 194 -18.25 -15.64 3.05
CA ILE A 194 -18.77 -16.78 3.86
C ILE A 194 -20.19 -16.54 4.38
N LYS A 195 -20.47 -15.31 4.86
CA LYS A 195 -21.73 -15.01 5.57
C LYS A 195 -23.00 -15.10 4.72
N ASP A 196 -22.89 -14.89 3.40
CA ASP A 196 -24.07 -14.76 2.52
C ASP A 196 -23.85 -15.28 1.09
N GLY A 197 -22.67 -15.85 0.80
CA GLY A 197 -22.36 -16.42 -0.51
C GLY A 197 -22.13 -15.40 -1.62
N GLN A 198 -22.01 -14.09 -1.31
CA GLN A 198 -21.72 -13.09 -2.33
C GLN A 198 -20.37 -13.36 -3.00
N VAL A 199 -20.38 -13.56 -4.31
CA VAL A 199 -19.15 -13.76 -5.10
C VAL A 199 -18.62 -12.43 -5.56
N ILE A 200 -17.30 -12.27 -5.42
CA ILE A 200 -16.52 -11.17 -5.99
C ILE A 200 -15.59 -11.76 -7.06
N GLU A 201 -15.68 -11.28 -8.28
CA GLU A 201 -14.78 -11.64 -9.37
C GLU A 201 -13.83 -10.48 -9.65
N PHE A 202 -12.52 -10.71 -9.53
CA PHE A 202 -11.48 -9.70 -9.80
C PHE A 202 -11.03 -9.78 -11.25
N ILE A 203 -11.13 -8.66 -11.96
CA ILE A 203 -10.86 -8.55 -13.40
C ILE A 203 -9.69 -7.59 -13.61
N GLU A 204 -8.56 -8.11 -14.11
CA GLU A 204 -7.40 -7.27 -14.42
C GLU A 204 -7.65 -6.44 -15.68
N ILE A 205 -7.52 -5.13 -15.53
CA ILE A 205 -7.61 -4.16 -16.65
C ILE A 205 -6.54 -3.10 -16.39
N LYS A 206 -5.41 -3.20 -17.04
CA LYS A 206 -4.23 -2.36 -16.79
C LYS A 206 -4.46 -0.89 -17.10
N ASP A 207 -5.09 -0.60 -18.24
CA ASP A 207 -5.35 0.77 -18.66
C ASP A 207 -6.52 1.40 -17.88
N PRO A 208 -6.33 2.56 -17.22
CA PRO A 208 -7.37 3.20 -16.41
C PRO A 208 -8.55 3.71 -17.21
N THR A 209 -8.32 4.15 -18.46
CA THR A 209 -9.39 4.60 -19.34
C THR A 209 -10.27 3.43 -19.76
N VAL A 210 -9.66 2.29 -20.08
CA VAL A 210 -10.41 1.05 -20.38
C VAL A 210 -11.20 0.59 -19.16
N ARG A 211 -10.63 0.70 -17.93
CA ARG A 211 -11.38 0.39 -16.69
C ARG A 211 -12.62 1.27 -16.55
N ALA A 212 -12.48 2.59 -16.75
CA ALA A 212 -13.61 3.52 -16.71
C ALA A 212 -14.67 3.21 -17.75
N LEU A 213 -14.27 2.93 -19.00
CA LEU A 213 -15.20 2.58 -20.07
C LEU A 213 -15.95 1.26 -19.80
N LYS A 214 -15.28 0.26 -19.23
CA LYS A 214 -15.91 -1.00 -18.82
C LYS A 214 -16.90 -0.80 -17.66
N LEU A 215 -16.59 0.09 -16.72
CA LEU A 215 -17.51 0.48 -15.66
C LEU A 215 -18.79 1.12 -16.24
N LEU A 216 -18.66 2.06 -17.17
CA LEU A 216 -19.78 2.69 -17.85
C LEU A 216 -20.65 1.70 -18.65
N LYS A 217 -20.03 0.71 -19.28
CA LYS A 217 -20.71 -0.37 -20.01
C LYS A 217 -21.28 -1.46 -19.11
N ARG A 218 -21.10 -1.34 -17.79
CA ARG A 218 -21.49 -2.37 -16.80
C ARG A 218 -20.85 -3.74 -17.03
N GLU A 219 -19.67 -3.76 -17.68
CA GLU A 219 -18.84 -4.97 -17.80
C GLU A 219 -18.06 -5.25 -16.50
N ILE A 220 -17.87 -4.21 -15.67
CA ILE A 220 -17.44 -4.29 -14.27
C ILE A 220 -18.36 -3.40 -13.42
N ASP A 221 -18.43 -3.70 -12.13
CA ASP A 221 -19.35 -3.03 -11.21
C ASP A 221 -18.67 -1.95 -10.37
N ILE A 222 -17.38 -2.11 -10.10
CA ILE A 222 -16.61 -1.24 -9.22
C ILE A 222 -15.12 -1.24 -9.59
N VAL A 223 -14.47 -0.10 -9.38
CA VAL A 223 -13.03 0.11 -9.41
C VAL A 223 -12.61 0.91 -8.16
N GLN A 224 -11.42 0.66 -7.62
CA GLN A 224 -10.85 1.45 -6.53
C GLN A 224 -9.41 1.82 -6.84
N ASN A 225 -9.10 3.11 -6.70
CA ASN A 225 -7.78 3.70 -6.95
C ASN A 225 -7.25 3.49 -8.39
N ASP A 226 -6.02 3.89 -8.62
CA ASP A 226 -5.32 3.77 -9.91
C ASP A 226 -6.11 4.40 -11.08
N LEU A 227 -6.86 5.49 -10.82
CA LEU A 227 -7.55 6.31 -11.81
C LEU A 227 -6.93 7.73 -11.83
N PRO A 228 -6.49 8.23 -12.99
CA PRO A 228 -6.12 9.64 -13.14
C PRO A 228 -7.30 10.56 -12.78
N ILE A 229 -7.00 11.75 -12.26
CA ILE A 229 -8.04 12.69 -11.82
C ILE A 229 -8.98 13.08 -12.97
N GLU A 230 -8.48 13.18 -14.20
CA GLU A 230 -9.28 13.47 -15.37
C GLU A 230 -10.33 12.37 -15.65
N VAL A 231 -9.98 11.12 -15.37
CA VAL A 231 -10.89 9.97 -15.47
C VAL A 231 -11.92 9.98 -14.34
N VAL A 232 -11.49 10.34 -13.12
CA VAL A 232 -12.40 10.49 -11.97
C VAL A 232 -13.44 11.57 -12.26
N ASN A 233 -13.00 12.77 -12.64
CA ASN A 233 -13.87 13.90 -13.00
C ASN A 233 -14.85 13.56 -14.14
N PHE A 234 -14.38 12.77 -15.11
CA PHE A 234 -15.25 12.27 -16.19
C PHE A 234 -16.33 11.33 -15.64
N LEU A 235 -15.97 10.41 -14.73
CA LEU A 235 -16.92 9.46 -14.13
C LEU A 235 -17.93 10.14 -13.19
N GLU A 236 -17.53 11.16 -12.45
CA GLU A 236 -18.42 11.96 -11.57
C GLU A 236 -19.57 12.60 -12.33
N ASN A 237 -19.33 13.01 -13.58
CA ASN A 237 -20.35 13.58 -14.44
C ASN A 237 -21.29 12.53 -15.08
N GLN A 238 -21.11 11.24 -14.80
CA GLN A 238 -21.96 10.18 -15.35
C GLN A 238 -23.09 9.82 -14.37
N SER A 239 -24.33 10.01 -14.78
CA SER A 239 -25.52 9.75 -13.96
C SER A 239 -25.65 8.28 -13.48
N SER A 240 -25.01 7.33 -14.16
CA SER A 240 -25.02 5.89 -13.83
C SER A 240 -23.95 5.47 -12.83
N ILE A 241 -23.02 6.36 -12.47
CA ILE A 241 -21.89 6.09 -11.60
C ILE A 241 -22.07 6.82 -10.26
N SER A 242 -21.56 6.23 -9.21
CA SER A 242 -21.38 6.84 -7.89
C SER A 242 -19.89 6.82 -7.55
N ILE A 243 -19.39 7.93 -7.02
CA ILE A 243 -18.05 8.05 -6.49
C ILE A 243 -18.13 8.04 -4.98
N SER A 244 -17.25 7.30 -4.34
CA SER A 244 -16.99 7.38 -2.91
C SER A 244 -15.50 7.57 -2.69
N SER A 245 -15.14 8.45 -1.76
CA SER A 245 -13.74 8.79 -1.51
C SER A 245 -13.50 8.98 -0.01
N THR A 246 -12.24 8.90 0.39
CA THR A 246 -11.79 9.17 1.75
C THR A 246 -10.36 9.67 1.75
N ILE A 247 -10.00 10.42 2.79
CA ILE A 247 -8.61 10.78 3.03
C ILE A 247 -7.75 9.53 3.17
N GLY A 248 -6.56 9.56 2.56
CA GLY A 248 -5.65 8.44 2.57
C GLY A 248 -4.46 8.61 3.51
N SER A 249 -3.73 7.52 3.72
CA SER A 249 -2.51 7.46 4.54
C SER A 249 -1.25 7.11 3.74
N ASN A 250 -1.38 6.79 2.46
CA ASN A 250 -0.23 6.58 1.59
C ASN A 250 0.45 7.91 1.29
N ILE A 251 1.78 7.97 1.41
CA ILE A 251 2.51 9.23 1.30
C ILE A 251 3.40 9.26 0.06
N SER A 252 3.17 10.23 -0.82
CA SER A 252 4.08 10.59 -1.90
C SER A 252 5.19 11.51 -1.41
N TYR A 253 6.43 11.27 -1.89
CA TYR A 253 7.60 12.01 -1.43
C TYR A 253 8.69 12.07 -2.49
N ILE A 254 9.60 13.05 -2.31
CA ILE A 254 10.88 13.13 -3.02
C ILE A 254 11.99 12.64 -2.08
N GLY A 255 12.77 11.66 -2.56
CA GLY A 255 13.97 11.19 -1.91
C GLY A 255 15.23 11.87 -2.48
N PHE A 256 16.23 12.08 -1.61
CA PHE A 256 17.52 12.66 -1.92
C PHE A 256 18.64 11.64 -1.74
N ASN A 257 19.68 11.71 -2.57
CA ASN A 257 20.90 10.93 -2.37
C ASN A 257 21.88 11.73 -1.49
N PHE A 258 22.08 11.32 -0.26
CA PHE A 258 22.98 11.98 0.70
C PHE A 258 24.47 11.71 0.43
N ASN A 259 24.83 10.81 -0.49
CA ASN A 259 26.18 10.66 -0.98
C ASN A 259 26.52 11.64 -2.11
N ASP A 260 25.52 12.31 -2.69
CA ASP A 260 25.72 13.33 -3.71
C ASP A 260 26.40 14.57 -3.13
N SER A 261 27.39 15.12 -3.86
CA SER A 261 28.21 16.25 -3.39
C SER A 261 27.42 17.54 -3.18
N LEU A 262 26.31 17.74 -3.91
CA LEU A 262 25.42 18.89 -3.77
C LEU A 262 24.33 18.61 -2.73
N LEU A 263 23.65 17.47 -2.83
CA LEU A 263 22.49 17.16 -2.01
C LEU A 263 22.82 16.79 -0.55
N LYS A 264 24.09 16.57 -0.20
CA LYS A 264 24.51 16.50 1.22
C LYS A 264 24.36 17.81 1.97
N ASP A 265 24.35 18.97 1.26
CA ASP A 265 24.09 20.27 1.88
C ASP A 265 22.61 20.44 2.21
N VAL A 266 22.30 20.59 3.50
CA VAL A 266 20.91 20.77 3.97
C VAL A 266 20.27 22.02 3.39
N ARG A 267 21.04 23.09 3.15
CA ARG A 267 20.54 24.36 2.60
C ARG A 267 19.99 24.16 1.18
N LEU A 268 20.62 23.29 0.37
CA LEU A 268 20.09 22.97 -0.95
C LEU A 268 18.77 22.20 -0.86
N ARG A 269 18.67 21.22 0.04
CA ARG A 269 17.41 20.49 0.23
C ARG A 269 16.30 21.38 0.78
N GLN A 270 16.62 22.31 1.68
CA GLN A 270 15.68 23.34 2.16
C GLN A 270 15.23 24.27 1.03
N ALA A 271 16.16 24.72 0.17
CA ALA A 271 15.84 25.53 -1.00
C ALA A 271 14.89 24.80 -1.95
N ILE A 272 15.15 23.51 -2.24
CA ILE A 272 14.27 22.66 -3.06
C ILE A 272 12.88 22.55 -2.41
N ALA A 273 12.80 22.31 -1.11
CA ALA A 273 11.52 22.19 -0.39
C ALA A 273 10.68 23.46 -0.47
N MET A 274 11.31 24.65 -0.30
CA MET A 274 10.64 25.94 -0.39
C MET A 274 10.31 26.39 -1.82
N ALA A 275 10.97 25.81 -2.85
CA ALA A 275 10.72 26.13 -4.25
C ALA A 275 9.54 25.38 -4.85
N ILE A 276 9.10 24.29 -4.23
CA ILE A 276 8.00 23.45 -4.73
C ILE A 276 6.70 23.89 -4.06
N ASN A 277 5.76 24.41 -4.88
CA ASN A 277 4.41 24.79 -4.44
C ASN A 277 3.53 23.54 -4.36
N ARG A 278 3.61 22.86 -3.21
CA ARG A 278 2.86 21.61 -2.96
C ARG A 278 1.35 21.84 -2.90
N GLU A 279 0.93 23.03 -2.38
CA GLU A 279 -0.48 23.45 -2.32
C GLU A 279 -1.08 23.52 -3.72
N GLU A 280 -0.37 24.14 -4.66
CA GLU A 280 -0.80 24.24 -6.07
C GLU A 280 -0.90 22.84 -6.71
N LEU A 281 0.07 21.95 -6.44
CA LEU A 281 0.04 20.58 -6.95
C LEU A 281 -1.18 19.82 -6.43
N VAL A 282 -1.50 19.91 -5.14
CA VAL A 282 -2.67 19.28 -4.54
C VAL A 282 -3.96 19.89 -5.12
N GLN A 283 -4.06 21.20 -5.17
CA GLN A 283 -5.28 21.90 -5.60
C GLN A 283 -5.67 21.62 -7.05
N TYR A 284 -4.70 21.54 -7.98
CA TYR A 284 -4.99 21.49 -9.42
C TYR A 284 -4.82 20.11 -10.06
N PHE A 285 -4.11 19.19 -9.40
CA PHE A 285 -3.75 17.92 -10.03
C PHE A 285 -4.16 16.69 -9.25
N LEU A 286 -4.71 16.86 -8.04
CA LEU A 286 -5.06 15.76 -7.15
C LEU A 286 -6.54 15.86 -6.72
N ASP A 287 -7.03 14.82 -6.08
CA ASP A 287 -8.41 14.78 -5.60
C ASP A 287 -8.57 15.57 -4.28
N GLU A 288 -9.83 15.91 -3.95
CA GLU A 288 -10.18 16.70 -2.76
C GLU A 288 -9.81 16.05 -1.41
N ASN A 289 -9.57 14.74 -1.40
CA ASN A 289 -9.17 13.99 -0.21
C ASN A 289 -7.65 13.86 -0.07
N THR A 290 -6.90 14.39 -1.03
CA THR A 290 -5.45 14.48 -0.94
C THR A 290 -5.06 15.65 -0.04
N ARG A 291 -4.15 15.41 0.91
CA ARG A 291 -3.71 16.40 1.89
C ARG A 291 -2.20 16.56 1.85
N LEU A 292 -1.73 17.77 2.13
CA LEU A 292 -0.30 18.04 2.30
C LEU A 292 0.31 17.15 3.39
N ALA A 293 1.52 16.66 3.15
CA ALA A 293 2.27 15.86 4.10
C ALA A 293 3.50 16.61 4.61
N GLU A 294 3.80 16.47 5.91
CA GLU A 294 5.03 16.98 6.55
C GLU A 294 5.87 15.85 7.14
N GLN A 295 5.33 14.66 7.28
CA GLN A 295 5.94 13.48 7.88
C GLN A 295 5.41 12.18 7.26
N LEU A 296 5.98 11.03 7.64
CA LEU A 296 5.58 9.73 7.07
C LEU A 296 4.14 9.34 7.41
N PHE A 297 3.70 9.60 8.65
CA PHE A 297 2.37 9.25 9.11
C PHE A 297 1.40 10.43 9.02
N ALA A 298 0.17 10.14 8.63
CA ALA A 298 -0.90 11.13 8.62
C ALA A 298 -1.17 11.68 10.03
N PRO A 299 -1.69 12.91 10.16
CA PRO A 299 -1.87 13.58 11.46
C PRO A 299 -2.69 12.79 12.47
N GLU A 300 -3.60 11.93 12.03
CA GLU A 300 -4.45 11.09 12.88
C GLU A 300 -3.71 9.89 13.49
N HIS A 301 -2.54 9.57 12.98
CA HIS A 301 -1.76 8.47 13.51
C HIS A 301 -1.12 8.88 14.84
N TRP A 302 -1.16 7.99 15.83
CA TRP A 302 -0.67 8.25 17.18
C TRP A 302 0.83 8.62 17.27
N VAL A 303 1.62 8.28 16.26
CA VAL A 303 3.06 8.60 16.15
C VAL A 303 3.30 10.04 15.69
N SER A 304 2.31 10.66 15.07
CA SER A 304 2.50 11.95 14.40
C SER A 304 2.92 13.04 15.36
N ALA A 305 3.97 13.79 14.98
CA ALA A 305 4.46 14.94 15.69
C ALA A 305 3.77 16.23 15.17
N ASN A 306 3.69 17.22 16.04
CA ASN A 306 3.24 18.55 15.63
C ASN A 306 4.40 19.29 14.95
N LEU A 307 4.41 19.31 13.63
CA LEU A 307 5.47 19.88 12.80
C LEU A 307 5.08 21.25 12.26
N VAL A 308 6.09 22.07 11.98
CA VAL A 308 5.91 23.34 11.28
C VAL A 308 5.77 23.05 9.78
N HIS A 309 4.75 23.63 9.17
CA HIS A 309 4.54 23.54 7.73
C HIS A 309 5.67 24.20 6.95
N THR A 310 6.23 23.50 5.97
CA THR A 310 7.22 24.05 5.05
C THR A 310 6.51 24.81 3.93
N SER A 311 6.37 26.11 4.10
CA SER A 311 5.66 26.99 3.16
C SER A 311 6.44 27.19 1.86
N PHE A 312 5.72 27.31 0.74
CA PHE A 312 6.26 27.76 -0.53
C PHE A 312 6.84 29.17 -0.40
N ASN A 313 8.15 29.33 -0.65
CA ASN A 313 8.86 30.60 -0.56
C ASN A 313 10.01 30.66 -1.58
N PRO A 314 9.69 30.94 -2.86
CA PRO A 314 10.68 30.95 -3.93
C PRO A 314 11.74 32.06 -3.77
N GLU A 315 11.44 33.14 -3.05
CA GLU A 315 12.42 34.20 -2.80
C GLU A 315 13.51 33.73 -1.83
N GLN A 316 13.11 33.13 -0.70
CA GLN A 316 14.06 32.57 0.25
C GLN A 316 14.84 31.40 -0.39
N SER A 317 14.20 30.58 -1.20
CA SER A 317 14.85 29.55 -1.97
C SER A 317 15.97 30.11 -2.87
N ARG A 318 15.67 31.15 -3.68
CA ARG A 318 16.66 31.81 -4.52
C ARG A 318 17.85 32.36 -3.73
N ASN A 319 17.60 32.94 -2.55
CA ASN A 319 18.66 33.48 -1.69
C ASN A 319 19.58 32.33 -1.19
N LEU A 320 19.01 31.18 -0.80
CA LEU A 320 19.80 30.01 -0.44
C LEU A 320 20.60 29.48 -1.63
N ILE A 321 19.99 29.32 -2.80
CA ILE A 321 20.69 28.87 -4.03
C ILE A 321 21.86 29.78 -4.39
N LYS A 322 21.67 31.12 -4.36
CA LYS A 322 22.75 32.09 -4.58
C LYS A 322 23.86 31.97 -3.54
N SER A 323 23.56 31.63 -2.29
CA SER A 323 24.58 31.41 -1.26
C SER A 323 25.43 30.15 -1.49
N ILE A 324 24.86 29.15 -2.16
CA ILE A 324 25.51 27.87 -2.48
C ILE A 324 26.30 27.97 -3.79
N SER A 325 25.69 28.54 -4.82
CA SER A 325 26.26 28.70 -6.17
C SER A 325 26.00 30.09 -6.72
N PRO A 326 26.86 31.08 -6.37
CA PRO A 326 26.64 32.49 -6.74
C PRO A 326 26.67 32.77 -8.24
N LEU A 327 27.44 31.97 -9.02
CA LEU A 327 27.77 32.28 -10.40
C LEU A 327 27.10 31.37 -11.44
N SER A 328 26.54 30.25 -11.03
CA SER A 328 26.00 29.24 -11.96
C SER A 328 24.72 28.59 -11.44
N PRO A 329 23.78 28.23 -12.32
CA PRO A 329 22.66 27.37 -11.94
C PRO A 329 23.17 26.04 -11.37
N ILE A 330 22.40 25.49 -10.44
CA ILE A 330 22.67 24.16 -9.90
C ILE A 330 21.98 23.13 -10.79
N SER A 331 22.74 22.21 -11.38
CA SER A 331 22.22 21.15 -12.23
C SER A 331 21.97 19.88 -11.41
N LEU A 332 20.74 19.34 -11.44
CA LEU A 332 20.33 18.12 -10.76
C LEU A 332 19.59 17.18 -11.73
N THR A 333 19.54 15.91 -11.37
CA THR A 333 18.72 14.92 -12.07
C THR A 333 17.62 14.39 -11.16
N TYR A 334 16.42 14.22 -11.72
CA TYR A 334 15.28 13.62 -11.08
C TYR A 334 14.86 12.35 -11.83
N LYS A 335 14.88 11.21 -11.17
CA LYS A 335 14.39 9.94 -11.74
C LYS A 335 12.93 9.70 -11.40
N THR A 336 12.18 9.24 -12.39
CA THR A 336 10.76 8.83 -12.22
C THR A 336 10.44 7.67 -13.16
N SER A 337 9.29 7.03 -12.94
CA SER A 337 8.79 5.99 -13.86
C SER A 337 8.19 6.60 -15.13
N THR A 338 7.84 5.72 -16.09
CA THR A 338 7.12 6.10 -17.32
C THR A 338 5.63 6.40 -17.09
N ASP A 339 5.15 6.38 -15.85
CA ASP A 339 3.77 6.73 -15.51
C ASP A 339 3.47 8.19 -15.90
N PRO A 340 2.42 8.46 -16.71
CA PRO A 340 2.14 9.80 -17.22
C PRO A 340 1.87 10.83 -16.12
N PHE A 341 1.20 10.43 -15.04
CA PHE A 341 0.90 11.33 -13.92
C PHE A 341 2.18 11.72 -13.17
N ARG A 342 3.05 10.75 -12.87
CA ARG A 342 4.35 11.00 -12.23
C ARG A 342 5.25 11.88 -13.09
N LEU A 343 5.23 11.70 -14.40
CA LEU A 343 5.98 12.55 -15.34
C LEU A 343 5.41 13.97 -15.37
N LYS A 344 4.09 14.15 -15.37
CA LYS A 344 3.42 15.46 -15.28
C LYS A 344 3.85 16.21 -14.03
N ILE A 345 3.80 15.58 -12.86
CA ILE A 345 4.26 16.16 -11.58
C ILE A 345 5.75 16.52 -11.64
N ALA A 346 6.60 15.64 -12.15
CA ALA A 346 8.03 15.90 -12.30
C ALA A 346 8.31 17.14 -13.20
N THR A 347 7.53 17.31 -14.27
CA THR A 347 7.65 18.46 -15.18
C THR A 347 7.25 19.77 -14.49
N ILE A 348 6.21 19.77 -13.66
CA ILE A 348 5.82 20.95 -12.89
C ILE A 348 6.90 21.30 -11.87
N ILE A 349 7.43 20.33 -11.14
CA ILE A 349 8.54 20.50 -10.20
C ILE A 349 9.77 21.06 -10.93
N GLN A 350 10.12 20.56 -12.12
CA GLN A 350 11.19 21.07 -12.96
C GLN A 350 11.01 22.57 -13.24
N ASN A 351 9.82 22.97 -13.66
CA ASN A 351 9.52 24.38 -13.96
C ASN A 351 9.62 25.27 -12.72
N GLN A 352 9.14 24.82 -11.57
CA GLN A 352 9.22 25.57 -10.31
C GLN A 352 10.67 25.71 -9.83
N LEU A 353 11.50 24.66 -9.94
CA LEU A 353 12.91 24.68 -9.58
C LEU A 353 13.74 25.58 -10.52
N ALA A 354 13.40 25.63 -11.81
CA ALA A 354 14.06 26.54 -12.76
C ALA A 354 13.90 28.02 -12.37
N GLN A 355 12.76 28.42 -11.77
CA GLN A 355 12.49 29.78 -11.33
C GLN A 355 13.42 30.24 -10.19
N VAL A 356 14.03 29.31 -9.47
CA VAL A 356 14.94 29.61 -8.35
C VAL A 356 16.39 29.36 -8.67
N GLY A 357 16.76 28.98 -9.94
CA GLY A 357 18.11 28.76 -10.39
C GLY A 357 18.61 27.31 -10.27
N ILE A 358 17.68 26.33 -10.24
CA ILE A 358 17.99 24.90 -10.30
C ILE A 358 17.56 24.38 -11.67
N ASP A 359 18.54 23.87 -12.45
CA ASP A 359 18.31 23.17 -13.71
C ASP A 359 18.10 21.67 -13.45
N LEU A 360 16.84 21.20 -13.54
CA LEU A 360 16.47 19.82 -13.26
C LEU A 360 16.30 19.01 -14.54
N THR A 361 17.10 17.98 -14.74
CA THR A 361 16.94 17.01 -15.82
C THR A 361 16.09 15.83 -15.37
N ILE A 362 14.94 15.61 -16.01
CA ILE A 362 14.06 14.45 -15.74
C ILE A 362 14.57 13.23 -16.52
N LYS A 363 14.72 12.09 -15.84
CA LYS A 363 15.03 10.78 -16.44
C LYS A 363 13.90 9.82 -16.18
N THR A 364 13.17 9.43 -17.22
CA THR A 364 12.08 8.44 -17.17
C THR A 364 12.63 7.05 -17.47
N LEU A 365 12.25 6.08 -16.67
CA LEU A 365 12.70 4.69 -16.74
C LEU A 365 11.48 3.76 -16.60
N ASP A 366 11.58 2.55 -17.17
CA ASP A 366 10.63 1.48 -16.81
C ASP A 366 10.71 1.18 -15.31
N TRP A 367 9.63 0.63 -14.75
CA TRP A 367 9.52 0.44 -13.30
C TRP A 367 10.66 -0.42 -12.72
N GLY A 368 11.04 -1.50 -13.39
CA GLY A 368 12.08 -2.40 -12.90
C GLY A 368 13.43 -1.72 -12.82
N THR A 369 13.86 -1.06 -13.90
CA THR A 369 15.11 -0.29 -13.98
C THR A 369 15.09 0.89 -13.00
N TYR A 370 13.97 1.61 -12.93
CA TYR A 370 13.80 2.74 -12.01
C TYR A 370 13.98 2.31 -10.55
N PHE A 371 13.30 1.24 -10.13
CA PHE A 371 13.37 0.76 -8.76
C PHE A 371 14.76 0.19 -8.41
N GLN A 372 15.39 -0.52 -9.36
CA GLN A 372 16.75 -1.02 -9.20
C GLN A 372 17.77 0.11 -9.04
N ASP A 373 17.65 1.18 -9.83
CA ASP A 373 18.51 2.37 -9.69
C ASP A 373 18.39 3.01 -8.30
N ILE A 374 17.16 3.09 -7.76
CA ILE A 374 16.94 3.60 -6.40
C ILE A 374 17.59 2.68 -5.36
N GLN A 375 17.45 1.37 -5.50
CA GLN A 375 18.06 0.41 -4.59
C GLN A 375 19.60 0.48 -4.60
N ASN A 376 20.18 0.73 -5.75
CA ASN A 376 21.63 0.79 -5.95
C ASN A 376 22.23 2.19 -5.68
N GLY A 377 21.41 3.20 -5.35
CA GLY A 377 21.86 4.57 -5.13
C GLY A 377 22.24 5.31 -6.41
N ASN A 378 21.82 4.83 -7.57
CA ASN A 378 22.12 5.42 -8.87
C ASN A 378 21.12 6.55 -9.23
N PHE A 379 21.08 7.59 -8.41
CA PHE A 379 20.21 8.76 -8.57
C PHE A 379 20.76 9.95 -7.80
N GLN A 380 20.24 11.17 -8.08
CA GLN A 380 20.36 12.35 -7.22
C GLN A 380 19.03 12.58 -6.49
N MET A 381 17.93 12.67 -7.22
CA MET A 381 16.57 12.80 -6.69
C MET A 381 15.65 11.75 -7.32
N TYR A 382 14.63 11.34 -6.60
CA TYR A 382 13.58 10.44 -7.09
C TYR A 382 12.25 10.69 -6.40
N GLY A 383 11.12 10.28 -7.02
CA GLY A 383 9.79 10.35 -6.43
C GLY A 383 9.17 8.98 -6.24
N LEU A 384 8.73 8.65 -5.04
CA LEU A 384 8.02 7.41 -4.73
C LEU A 384 6.83 7.67 -3.80
N THR A 385 6.03 6.64 -3.61
CA THR A 385 4.95 6.59 -2.62
C THR A 385 5.22 5.47 -1.62
N TRP A 386 5.13 5.76 -0.33
CA TRP A 386 5.04 4.74 0.70
C TRP A 386 3.58 4.31 0.87
N VAL A 387 3.32 3.02 0.75
CA VAL A 387 1.98 2.42 0.82
C VAL A 387 1.89 1.53 2.04
N GLY A 388 0.77 1.61 2.77
CA GLY A 388 0.45 0.69 3.85
C GLY A 388 1.34 0.80 5.10
N ILE A 389 1.98 1.94 5.32
CA ILE A 389 2.79 2.16 6.53
C ILE A 389 1.85 2.24 7.75
N LYS A 390 2.05 1.34 8.73
CA LYS A 390 1.25 1.27 9.96
C LYS A 390 2.10 1.25 11.22
N ASN A 391 3.37 0.84 11.13
CA ASN A 391 4.27 0.68 12.27
C ASN A 391 5.38 1.74 12.26
N PRO A 392 5.64 2.47 13.37
CA PRO A 392 6.67 3.50 13.45
C PRO A 392 8.10 2.98 13.28
N ASP A 393 8.36 1.68 13.41
CA ASP A 393 9.66 1.07 13.08
C ASP A 393 10.13 1.38 11.66
N ILE A 394 9.21 1.81 10.79
CA ILE A 394 9.53 2.29 9.45
C ILE A 394 10.54 3.43 9.46
N TYR A 395 10.50 4.33 10.47
CA TYR A 395 11.49 5.39 10.62
C TYR A 395 12.90 4.81 10.79
N TYR A 396 13.06 3.74 11.57
CA TYR A 396 14.34 3.05 11.70
C TYR A 396 14.79 2.43 10.37
N LYS A 397 13.87 1.75 9.67
CA LYS A 397 14.13 1.11 8.38
C LYS A 397 14.53 2.11 7.30
N ILE A 398 14.01 3.35 7.33
CA ILE A 398 14.25 4.38 6.30
C ILE A 398 15.44 5.29 6.63
N PHE A 399 15.67 5.62 7.92
CA PHE A 399 16.62 6.68 8.29
C PHE A 399 17.84 6.22 9.08
N HIS A 400 17.83 5.02 9.68
CA HIS A 400 19.01 4.54 10.41
C HIS A 400 20.17 4.25 9.45
N SER A 401 21.40 4.70 9.80
CA SER A 401 22.59 4.60 8.93
C SER A 401 23.01 3.16 8.57
N LYS A 402 22.59 2.16 9.34
CA LYS A 402 22.82 0.73 9.04
C LYS A 402 21.73 0.10 8.16
N SER A 403 20.63 0.81 7.91
CA SER A 403 19.48 0.31 7.14
C SER A 403 19.58 0.57 5.63
N ILE A 404 20.78 0.74 5.11
CA ILE A 404 21.04 0.95 3.68
C ILE A 404 20.73 -0.35 2.90
N PRO A 405 20.11 -0.26 1.70
CA PRO A 405 19.87 -1.42 0.85
C PRO A 405 21.15 -2.25 0.59
N PRO A 406 21.08 -3.59 0.49
CA PRO A 406 19.86 -4.41 0.57
C PRO A 406 19.40 -4.73 2.00
N LYS A 407 20.09 -4.26 3.05
CA LYS A 407 19.80 -4.57 4.45
C LYS A 407 18.61 -3.83 5.04
N GLY A 408 18.13 -2.78 4.39
CA GLY A 408 17.02 -1.96 4.84
C GLY A 408 16.49 -1.03 3.74
N LEU A 409 15.76 0.01 4.14
CA LEU A 409 15.01 0.88 3.26
C LEU A 409 15.57 2.31 3.22
N ASN A 410 16.75 2.56 3.80
CA ASN A 410 17.44 3.84 3.73
C ASN A 410 18.03 4.07 2.32
N ARG A 411 17.13 4.22 1.35
CA ARG A 411 17.46 4.38 -0.08
C ARG A 411 18.25 5.66 -0.36
N GLY A 412 18.05 6.71 0.48
CA GLY A 412 18.77 7.97 0.37
C GLY A 412 20.22 7.90 0.82
N TYR A 413 20.68 6.81 1.44
CA TYR A 413 22.01 6.71 2.06
C TYR A 413 22.22 7.73 3.18
N PHE A 414 21.15 8.12 3.83
CA PHE A 414 21.16 9.08 4.92
C PHE A 414 21.99 8.57 6.10
N LYS A 415 22.84 9.44 6.66
CA LYS A 415 23.70 9.11 7.82
C LYS A 415 23.73 10.29 8.77
N SER A 416 23.21 10.09 9.97
CA SER A 416 23.24 11.07 11.05
C SER A 416 23.31 10.36 12.39
N LEU A 417 24.42 10.51 13.11
CA LEU A 417 24.59 9.93 14.45
C LEU A 417 23.50 10.44 15.41
N LYS A 418 23.08 11.69 15.28
CA LYS A 418 22.01 12.27 16.08
C LYS A 418 20.69 11.55 15.83
N ILE A 419 20.32 11.30 14.56
CA ILE A 419 19.09 10.56 14.21
C ILE A 419 19.22 9.08 14.62
N ASP A 420 20.37 8.44 14.42
CA ASP A 420 20.55 7.05 14.87
C ASP A 420 20.31 6.90 16.39
N ASN A 421 20.78 7.86 17.19
CA ASN A 421 20.55 7.86 18.64
C ASN A 421 19.09 8.15 19.00
N LEU A 422 18.45 9.09 18.32
CA LEU A 422 17.02 9.39 18.53
C LEU A 422 16.14 8.20 18.15
N LEU A 423 16.40 7.54 17.01
CA LEU A 423 15.70 6.34 16.58
C LEU A 423 15.83 5.22 17.63
N LYS A 424 17.03 5.01 18.16
CA LYS A 424 17.27 4.02 19.20
C LYS A 424 16.52 4.35 20.50
N SER A 425 16.48 5.62 20.88
CA SER A 425 15.69 6.08 22.04
C SER A 425 14.19 5.89 21.80
N SER A 426 13.67 6.22 20.61
CA SER A 426 12.26 6.08 20.28
C SER A 426 11.79 4.62 20.31
N LEU A 427 12.63 3.66 19.90
CA LEU A 427 12.34 2.22 20.02
C LEU A 427 12.14 1.75 21.46
N THR A 428 12.67 2.47 22.46
CA THR A 428 12.53 2.11 23.87
C THR A 428 11.48 2.94 24.61
N SER A 429 11.32 4.21 24.24
CA SER A 429 10.35 5.14 24.88
C SER A 429 8.99 5.15 24.21
N ASN A 430 8.88 4.69 22.97
CA ASN A 430 7.74 4.85 22.10
C ASN A 430 7.38 6.32 21.79
N ASP A 431 8.27 7.26 22.05
CA ASP A 431 8.15 8.66 21.66
C ASP A 431 8.99 8.94 20.40
N TRP A 432 8.32 9.31 19.32
CA TRP A 432 8.91 9.54 18.02
C TRP A 432 9.06 11.02 17.66
N SER A 433 8.56 11.91 18.51
CA SER A 433 8.47 13.34 18.20
C SER A 433 9.83 13.98 17.92
N ALA A 434 10.83 13.67 18.75
CA ALA A 434 12.16 14.24 18.59
C ALA A 434 12.87 13.80 17.30
N VAL A 435 12.74 12.53 16.91
CA VAL A 435 13.35 12.03 15.68
C VAL A 435 12.62 12.57 14.44
N ILE A 436 11.29 12.68 14.49
CA ILE A 436 10.48 13.22 13.39
C ILE A 436 10.85 14.68 13.14
N LEU A 437 10.94 15.50 14.20
CA LEU A 437 11.37 16.88 14.09
C LEU A 437 12.79 17.02 13.53
N GLU A 438 13.71 16.16 13.95
CA GLU A 438 15.09 16.22 13.44
C GLU A 438 15.18 15.79 11.96
N ILE A 439 14.38 14.81 11.53
CA ILE A 439 14.26 14.43 10.11
C ILE A 439 13.73 15.60 9.29
N GLN A 440 12.72 16.33 9.77
CA GLN A 440 12.22 17.54 9.10
C GLN A 440 13.30 18.61 9.02
N ASN A 441 13.99 18.93 10.13
CA ASN A 441 15.05 19.95 10.17
C ASN A 441 16.18 19.66 9.17
N GLN A 442 16.51 18.39 8.99
CA GLN A 442 17.55 17.97 8.05
C GLN A 442 17.03 17.75 6.63
N VAL A 443 15.73 17.91 6.39
CA VAL A 443 15.08 17.54 5.13
C VAL A 443 15.55 16.16 4.67
N GLY A 444 15.37 15.18 5.55
CA GLY A 444 15.78 13.79 5.31
C GLY A 444 15.08 13.15 4.10
N PHE A 445 13.90 13.65 3.77
CA PHE A 445 13.14 13.48 2.54
C PHE A 445 12.21 14.70 2.41
N LEU A 446 11.60 14.91 1.25
CA LEU A 446 10.57 15.92 1.09
C LEU A 446 9.20 15.26 0.97
N PRO A 447 8.37 15.27 2.03
CA PRO A 447 6.99 14.85 1.96
C PRO A 447 6.22 15.74 0.98
N LEU A 448 5.36 15.15 0.16
CA LEU A 448 4.55 15.91 -0.78
C LEU A 448 3.09 15.97 -0.30
N TRP A 449 2.41 14.82 -0.30
CA TRP A 449 1.01 14.70 0.11
C TRP A 449 0.67 13.28 0.56
N TYR A 450 -0.41 13.15 1.33
CA TYR A 450 -1.09 11.88 1.55
C TYR A 450 -2.14 11.71 0.46
N GLU A 451 -2.04 10.60 -0.28
CA GLU A 451 -2.92 10.31 -1.42
C GLU A 451 -4.32 9.97 -0.93
N GLY A 452 -5.36 10.58 -1.51
CA GLY A 452 -6.75 10.20 -1.31
C GLY A 452 -7.04 8.80 -1.85
N ASN A 453 -8.06 8.15 -1.33
CA ASN A 453 -8.55 6.88 -1.86
C ASN A 453 -9.94 7.08 -2.45
N ILE A 454 -10.15 6.59 -3.67
CA ILE A 454 -11.37 6.77 -4.45
C ILE A 454 -11.87 5.42 -4.94
N ALA A 455 -13.18 5.20 -4.88
CA ALA A 455 -13.85 4.13 -5.60
C ALA A 455 -14.97 4.69 -6.48
N ALA A 456 -15.03 4.23 -7.72
CA ALA A 456 -16.12 4.47 -8.64
C ALA A 456 -16.90 3.18 -8.85
N HIS A 457 -18.22 3.23 -8.72
CA HIS A 457 -19.07 2.06 -8.88
C HIS A 457 -20.40 2.36 -9.53
N THR A 458 -21.02 1.36 -10.14
CA THR A 458 -22.37 1.46 -10.69
C THR A 458 -23.39 1.69 -9.56
N LYS A 459 -24.56 2.27 -9.88
CA LYS A 459 -25.63 2.48 -8.90
C LYS A 459 -26.25 1.19 -8.36
N GLN A 460 -25.97 0.04 -8.99
CA GLN A 460 -26.35 -1.28 -8.48
C GLN A 460 -25.55 -1.69 -7.23
N ILE A 461 -24.39 -1.06 -6.99
CA ILE A 461 -23.56 -1.34 -5.83
C ILE A 461 -23.96 -0.44 -4.67
N SER A 462 -24.12 -1.05 -3.50
CA SER A 462 -24.34 -0.35 -2.23
C SER A 462 -23.44 -0.91 -1.11
N ASN A 463 -23.34 -0.14 -0.01
CA ASN A 463 -22.58 -0.50 1.20
C ASN A 463 -21.08 -0.71 0.96
N TYR A 464 -20.52 -0.20 -0.12
CA TYR A 464 -19.07 -0.14 -0.30
C TYR A 464 -18.51 1.12 0.38
N LYS A 465 -17.53 0.95 1.26
CA LYS A 465 -16.81 2.05 1.89
C LYS A 465 -15.33 1.93 1.57
N VAL A 466 -14.75 3.00 1.08
CA VAL A 466 -13.30 3.10 0.88
C VAL A 466 -12.64 3.31 2.24
N HIS A 467 -11.53 2.60 2.49
CA HIS A 467 -10.75 2.73 3.70
C HIS A 467 -9.54 3.65 3.49
N ASN A 468 -9.09 4.31 4.56
CA ASN A 468 -7.99 5.28 4.51
C ASN A 468 -6.63 4.66 4.14
N ASP A 469 -6.40 3.37 4.38
CA ASP A 469 -5.21 2.63 3.95
C ASP A 469 -5.33 2.06 2.52
N GLY A 470 -6.47 2.28 1.84
CA GLY A 470 -6.72 1.83 0.48
C GLY A 470 -6.89 0.32 0.32
N ASN A 471 -7.13 -0.43 1.41
CA ASN A 471 -7.44 -1.85 1.37
C ASN A 471 -8.81 -2.12 0.73
N TRP A 472 -9.17 -3.40 0.55
CA TRP A 472 -10.45 -3.81 -0.04
C TRP A 472 -11.49 -4.25 1.00
N ASP A 473 -11.36 -3.83 2.23
CA ASP A 473 -12.27 -4.19 3.33
C ASP A 473 -13.72 -3.73 3.09
N GLY A 474 -13.94 -2.73 2.25
CA GLY A 474 -15.28 -2.35 1.78
C GLY A 474 -16.06 -3.50 1.16
N LEU A 475 -15.38 -4.50 0.58
CA LEU A 475 -16.00 -5.72 0.05
C LEU A 475 -16.69 -6.58 1.11
N LYS A 476 -16.30 -6.45 2.39
CA LYS A 476 -16.93 -7.18 3.51
C LYS A 476 -18.42 -6.87 3.64
N ASN A 477 -18.87 -5.70 3.14
CA ASN A 477 -20.27 -5.25 3.29
C ASN A 477 -20.95 -4.91 1.95
N ILE A 478 -20.23 -5.00 0.82
CA ILE A 478 -20.77 -4.68 -0.50
C ILE A 478 -22.02 -5.51 -0.82
N ARG A 479 -22.97 -4.89 -1.50
CA ARG A 479 -24.16 -5.57 -2.05
C ARG A 479 -24.37 -5.14 -3.50
N LYS A 480 -24.71 -6.09 -4.35
CA LYS A 480 -25.17 -5.84 -5.72
C LYS A 480 -26.67 -6.06 -5.79
N HIS A 481 -27.40 -5.05 -6.25
CA HIS A 481 -28.84 -5.09 -6.48
C HIS A 481 -29.10 -5.40 -7.95
N ASN A 482 -30.16 -6.16 -8.21
CA ASN A 482 -30.64 -6.32 -9.59
C ASN A 482 -31.29 -5.01 -10.04
N ASP A 483 -31.22 -4.68 -11.33
CA ASP A 483 -32.02 -3.62 -11.90
C ASP A 483 -33.51 -3.97 -11.70
N TYR A 484 -34.29 -3.01 -11.25
CA TYR A 484 -35.75 -3.06 -11.26
C TYR A 484 -36.28 -2.79 -12.64
#